data_aae08bdfcb284091a5d90e296ff305c4
#
_entry.id   aae08bdfcb284091a5d90e296ff305c4
#
_cell.length_a   1.000
_cell.length_b   1.000
_cell.length_c   1.000
_cell.angle_alpha   90.00
_cell.angle_beta   90.00
_cell.angle_gamma   90.00
#
_symmetry.space_group_name_H-M   'P 1'
#
loop_
_entity.id
_entity.type
_entity.pdbx_description
1 polymer ?
#
loop_
_entity_poly.entity_id
_entity_poly.type
_entity_poly.pdbx_seq_one_letter_code
_entity_poly.pdbx_strand_id
1 'polypeptide(L)'
;MDREEKKKSAEALHEELKKATGIVLSKFQGITVAQDFALRRKVARTGAQYKVVKNSLIERAAKGTTAEPIAQKLAGTTSVALTQADPVALAKALTEYAKENPIFSFKCGVVEGRVISLADLNSLATLPSKEQLLSKVLFLFNSPAQRVASTLSGVARNLACVISQAVKENKFQETAHS
;
A
#
# COMPACT_ATOMS: atom_id res chain seq x y z
N MET A 1 -29.94 -17.49 -11.57
CA MET A 1 -29.06 -16.81 -12.53
C MET A 1 -29.06 -17.60 -13.83
N ASP A 2 -29.65 -17.04 -14.84
CA ASP A 2 -29.74 -17.67 -16.16
C ASP A 2 -28.38 -17.64 -16.88
N ARG A 3 -28.27 -18.45 -17.95
CA ARG A 3 -27.00 -18.59 -18.70
C ARG A 3 -26.56 -17.26 -19.33
N GLU A 4 -27.54 -16.44 -19.73
CA GLU A 4 -27.27 -15.11 -20.31
C GLU A 4 -26.83 -14.09 -19.28
N GLU A 5 -27.43 -14.09 -18.09
CA GLU A 5 -27.01 -13.23 -16.98
C GLU A 5 -25.57 -13.52 -16.54
N LYS A 6 -25.18 -14.81 -16.51
CA LYS A 6 -23.80 -15.22 -16.21
C LYS A 6 -22.80 -14.74 -17.25
N LYS A 7 -23.19 -14.75 -18.54
CA LYS A 7 -22.32 -14.21 -19.61
C LYS A 7 -22.17 -12.69 -19.46
N LYS A 8 -23.26 -11.95 -19.32
CA LYS A 8 -23.24 -10.49 -19.12
C LYS A 8 -22.41 -10.10 -17.89
N SER A 9 -22.56 -10.82 -16.80
CA SER A 9 -21.78 -10.58 -15.58
C SER A 9 -20.29 -10.89 -15.78
N ALA A 10 -19.94 -11.93 -16.54
CA ALA A 10 -18.54 -12.24 -16.85
C ALA A 10 -17.91 -11.22 -17.79
N GLU A 11 -18.66 -10.73 -18.79
CA GLU A 11 -18.22 -9.69 -19.72
C GLU A 11 -17.99 -8.34 -19.00
N ALA A 12 -18.94 -7.92 -18.17
CA ALA A 12 -18.78 -6.72 -17.34
C ALA A 12 -17.55 -6.81 -16.42
N LEU A 13 -17.35 -7.97 -15.80
CA LEU A 13 -16.20 -8.22 -14.92
C LEU A 13 -14.88 -8.23 -15.71
N HIS A 14 -14.88 -8.75 -16.94
CA HIS A 14 -13.74 -8.73 -17.83
C HIS A 14 -13.32 -7.29 -18.21
N GLU A 15 -14.28 -6.42 -18.51
CA GLU A 15 -14.00 -5.01 -18.78
C GLU A 15 -13.44 -4.29 -17.55
N GLU A 16 -14.00 -4.56 -16.36
CA GLU A 16 -13.49 -4.00 -15.11
C GLU A 16 -12.08 -4.48 -14.78
N LEU A 17 -11.78 -5.78 -15.01
CA LEU A 17 -10.45 -6.35 -14.82
C LEU A 17 -9.41 -5.76 -15.78
N LYS A 18 -9.80 -5.44 -17.02
CA LYS A 18 -8.92 -4.78 -17.99
C LYS A 18 -8.58 -3.33 -17.59
N LYS A 19 -9.53 -2.62 -16.98
CA LYS A 19 -9.35 -1.22 -16.56
C LYS A 19 -8.66 -1.10 -15.20
N ALA A 20 -8.63 -2.17 -14.41
CA ALA A 20 -8.06 -2.16 -13.07
C ALA A 20 -6.53 -2.16 -13.11
N THR A 21 -5.91 -1.22 -12.39
CA THR A 21 -4.47 -1.15 -12.16
C THR A 21 -4.03 -2.13 -11.06
N GLY A 22 -4.91 -2.39 -10.10
CA GLY A 22 -4.68 -3.34 -9.02
C GLY A 22 -5.89 -4.24 -8.77
N ILE A 23 -5.62 -5.53 -8.61
CA ILE A 23 -6.61 -6.58 -8.33
C ILE A 23 -6.15 -7.34 -7.10
N VAL A 24 -6.97 -7.42 -6.07
CA VAL A 24 -6.68 -8.20 -4.87
C VAL A 24 -7.78 -9.22 -4.65
N LEU A 25 -7.37 -10.48 -4.55
CA LEU A 25 -8.25 -11.59 -4.25
C LEU A 25 -8.15 -11.96 -2.77
N SER A 26 -9.29 -12.01 -2.10
CA SER A 26 -9.37 -12.37 -0.69
C SER A 26 -10.37 -13.50 -0.44
N LYS A 27 -10.12 -14.23 0.62
CA LYS A 27 -10.99 -15.29 1.14
C LYS A 27 -11.65 -14.78 2.41
N PHE A 28 -12.92 -15.10 2.56
CA PHE A 28 -13.67 -14.82 3.80
C PHE A 28 -14.53 -16.01 4.16
N GLN A 29 -14.72 -16.25 5.45
CA GLN A 29 -15.63 -17.29 5.97
C GLN A 29 -16.32 -16.73 7.21
N GLY A 30 -17.67 -16.72 7.22
CA GLY A 30 -18.44 -16.34 8.40
C GLY A 30 -18.38 -14.86 8.79
N ILE A 31 -18.21 -13.96 7.82
CA ILE A 31 -18.30 -12.51 8.07
C ILE A 31 -19.74 -12.11 8.35
N THR A 32 -19.97 -11.31 9.39
CA THR A 32 -21.27 -10.71 9.69
C THR A 32 -21.60 -9.57 8.73
N VAL A 33 -22.91 -9.27 8.56
CA VAL A 33 -23.36 -8.18 7.68
C VAL A 33 -22.75 -6.83 8.07
N ALA A 34 -22.63 -6.56 9.36
CA ALA A 34 -22.02 -5.33 9.86
C ALA A 34 -20.53 -5.22 9.47
N GLN A 35 -19.81 -6.33 9.54
CA GLN A 35 -18.39 -6.40 9.15
C GLN A 35 -18.22 -6.22 7.63
N ASP A 36 -19.06 -6.87 6.80
CA ASP A 36 -19.03 -6.69 5.34
C ASP A 36 -19.32 -5.24 4.95
N PHE A 37 -20.30 -4.62 5.61
CA PHE A 37 -20.61 -3.21 5.39
C PHE A 37 -19.43 -2.28 5.75
N ALA A 38 -18.78 -2.54 6.89
CA ALA A 38 -17.59 -1.79 7.31
C ALA A 38 -16.43 -1.95 6.31
N LEU A 39 -16.20 -3.17 5.80
CA LEU A 39 -15.21 -3.45 4.77
C LEU A 39 -15.50 -2.66 3.48
N ARG A 40 -16.73 -2.76 2.97
CA ARG A 40 -17.15 -2.02 1.77
C ARG A 40 -16.96 -0.52 1.93
N ARG A 41 -17.29 0.03 3.08
CA ARG A 41 -17.11 1.45 3.38
C ARG A 41 -15.63 1.85 3.42
N LYS A 42 -14.76 1.02 4.04
CA LYS A 42 -13.29 1.24 4.05
C LYS A 42 -12.72 1.20 2.62
N VAL A 43 -13.11 0.20 1.81
CA VAL A 43 -12.64 0.05 0.42
C VAL A 43 -13.19 1.17 -0.48
N ALA A 44 -14.45 1.57 -0.33
CA ALA A 44 -15.03 2.67 -1.12
C ALA A 44 -14.30 4.01 -0.89
N ARG A 45 -13.80 4.26 0.34
CA ARG A 45 -13.01 5.47 0.65
C ARG A 45 -11.69 5.55 -0.14
N THR A 46 -11.13 4.41 -0.55
CA THR A 46 -9.91 4.35 -1.39
C THR A 46 -10.21 4.42 -2.89
N GLY A 47 -11.47 4.65 -3.28
CA GLY A 47 -11.90 4.65 -4.68
C GLY A 47 -11.89 3.26 -5.33
N ALA A 48 -11.81 2.20 -4.55
CA ALA A 48 -11.81 0.83 -5.03
C ALA A 48 -13.21 0.20 -4.97
N GLN A 49 -13.46 -0.78 -5.83
CA GLN A 49 -14.70 -1.56 -5.85
C GLN A 49 -14.46 -2.93 -5.23
N TYR A 50 -15.36 -3.34 -4.34
CA TYR A 50 -15.35 -4.66 -3.70
C TYR A 50 -16.56 -5.47 -4.13
N LYS A 51 -16.32 -6.63 -4.75
CA LYS A 51 -17.37 -7.52 -5.26
C LYS A 51 -17.09 -8.97 -4.82
N VAL A 52 -18.15 -9.66 -4.45
CA VAL A 52 -18.11 -11.09 -4.19
C VAL A 52 -18.59 -11.80 -5.45
N VAL A 53 -17.76 -12.64 -6.02
CA VAL A 53 -18.02 -13.29 -7.32
C VAL A 53 -17.71 -14.77 -7.22
N LYS A 54 -18.48 -15.57 -7.98
CA LYS A 54 -18.24 -17.02 -8.09
C LYS A 54 -16.92 -17.29 -8.81
N ASN A 55 -16.09 -18.23 -8.30
CA ASN A 55 -14.77 -18.54 -8.85
C ASN A 55 -14.80 -18.84 -10.35
N SER A 56 -15.78 -19.62 -10.83
CA SER A 56 -15.91 -19.94 -12.25
C SER A 56 -16.20 -18.73 -13.16
N LEU A 57 -16.77 -17.66 -12.62
CA LEU A 57 -16.96 -16.41 -13.37
C LEU A 57 -15.65 -15.61 -13.40
N ILE A 58 -14.89 -15.61 -12.28
CA ILE A 58 -13.57 -14.98 -12.22
C ILE A 58 -12.62 -15.66 -13.22
N GLU A 59 -12.58 -17.00 -13.27
CA GLU A 59 -11.75 -17.73 -14.21
C GLU A 59 -12.08 -17.38 -15.67
N ARG A 60 -13.36 -17.26 -16.02
CA ARG A 60 -13.78 -16.87 -17.37
C ARG A 60 -13.44 -15.42 -17.68
N ALA A 61 -13.67 -14.54 -16.75
CA ALA A 61 -13.39 -13.11 -16.91
C ALA A 61 -11.88 -12.81 -16.94
N ALA A 62 -11.06 -13.60 -16.25
CA ALA A 62 -9.62 -13.42 -16.19
C ALA A 62 -8.87 -13.91 -17.44
N LYS A 63 -9.50 -14.73 -18.31
CA LYS A 63 -8.87 -15.19 -19.54
C LYS A 63 -8.46 -14.03 -20.43
N GLY A 64 -7.18 -13.99 -20.81
CA GLY A 64 -6.61 -12.91 -21.62
C GLY A 64 -6.38 -11.60 -20.86
N THR A 65 -6.40 -11.62 -19.53
CA THR A 65 -6.03 -10.48 -18.67
C THR A 65 -4.82 -10.82 -17.80
N THR A 66 -4.22 -9.80 -17.20
CA THR A 66 -3.09 -9.96 -16.26
C THR A 66 -3.43 -10.77 -15.00
N ALA A 67 -4.73 -11.01 -14.75
CA ALA A 67 -5.22 -11.80 -13.63
C ALA A 67 -5.29 -13.31 -13.90
N GLU A 68 -5.01 -13.78 -15.12
CA GLU A 68 -5.13 -15.20 -15.52
C GLU A 68 -4.35 -16.17 -14.61
N PRO A 69 -3.06 -15.91 -14.25
CA PRO A 69 -2.28 -16.84 -13.42
C PRO A 69 -2.85 -17.02 -12.01
N ILE A 70 -3.62 -16.05 -11.54
CA ILE A 70 -4.19 -16.05 -10.18
C ILE A 70 -5.57 -16.74 -10.19
N ALA A 71 -6.31 -16.63 -11.28
CA ALA A 71 -7.65 -17.17 -11.40
C ALA A 71 -7.70 -18.71 -11.42
N GLN A 72 -6.62 -19.38 -11.83
CA GLN A 72 -6.56 -20.84 -11.97
C GLN A 72 -6.52 -21.62 -10.65
N LYS A 73 -6.19 -20.97 -9.52
CA LYS A 73 -6.01 -21.64 -8.21
C LYS A 73 -7.02 -21.17 -7.15
N LEU A 74 -8.23 -20.81 -7.56
CA LEU A 74 -9.23 -20.28 -6.63
C LEU A 74 -10.03 -21.40 -5.97
N ALA A 75 -9.84 -21.61 -4.68
CA ALA A 75 -10.60 -22.54 -3.85
C ALA A 75 -11.38 -21.80 -2.76
N GLY A 76 -12.65 -22.21 -2.52
CA GLY A 76 -13.52 -21.62 -1.48
C GLY A 76 -14.12 -20.28 -1.86
N THR A 77 -14.65 -19.56 -0.88
CA THR A 77 -15.24 -18.22 -1.07
C THR A 77 -14.19 -17.22 -1.55
N THR A 78 -14.54 -16.41 -2.53
CA THR A 78 -13.60 -15.44 -3.10
C THR A 78 -14.28 -14.10 -3.28
N SER A 79 -13.65 -13.06 -2.81
CA SER A 79 -13.99 -11.68 -3.11
C SER A 79 -12.87 -11.04 -3.93
N VAL A 80 -13.27 -10.12 -4.79
CA VAL A 80 -12.40 -9.38 -5.69
C VAL A 80 -12.48 -7.90 -5.31
N ALA A 81 -11.36 -7.32 -4.98
CA ALA A 81 -11.23 -5.88 -4.82
C ALA A 81 -10.46 -5.32 -6.02
N LEU A 82 -11.06 -4.36 -6.71
CA LEU A 82 -10.55 -3.76 -7.93
C LEU A 82 -10.24 -2.29 -7.67
N THR A 83 -9.08 -1.82 -8.09
CA THR A 83 -8.76 -0.39 -8.05
C THR A 83 -8.21 0.08 -9.39
N GLN A 84 -8.60 1.30 -9.77
CA GLN A 84 -8.08 2.00 -10.94
C GLN A 84 -7.07 3.09 -10.54
N ALA A 85 -7.13 3.55 -9.29
CA ALA A 85 -6.32 4.65 -8.80
C ALA A 85 -5.04 4.14 -8.12
N ASP A 86 -5.09 3.85 -6.83
CA ASP A 86 -3.92 3.56 -6.01
C ASP A 86 -4.00 2.15 -5.38
N PRO A 87 -3.20 1.18 -5.89
CA PRO A 87 -3.18 -0.16 -5.33
C PRO A 87 -2.60 -0.23 -3.92
N VAL A 88 -1.73 0.72 -3.54
CA VAL A 88 -1.14 0.78 -2.20
C VAL A 88 -2.18 1.18 -1.16
N ALA A 89 -3.03 2.17 -1.47
CA ALA A 89 -4.12 2.59 -0.59
C ALA A 89 -5.12 1.44 -0.36
N LEU A 90 -5.46 0.68 -1.42
CA LEU A 90 -6.31 -0.50 -1.31
C LEU A 90 -5.66 -1.58 -0.42
N ALA A 91 -4.38 -1.91 -0.67
CA ALA A 91 -3.65 -2.90 0.12
C ALA A 91 -3.61 -2.53 1.61
N LYS A 92 -3.40 -1.25 1.95
CA LYS A 92 -3.45 -0.76 3.34
C LYS A 92 -4.80 -0.96 3.99
N ALA A 93 -5.87 -0.48 3.34
CA ALA A 93 -7.23 -0.58 3.87
C ALA A 93 -7.64 -2.04 4.13
N LEU A 94 -7.27 -2.94 3.21
CA LEU A 94 -7.54 -4.36 3.36
C LEU A 94 -6.67 -5.00 4.45
N THR A 95 -5.39 -4.62 4.58
CA THR A 95 -4.50 -5.17 5.62
C THR A 95 -4.90 -4.70 7.02
N GLU A 96 -5.32 -3.45 7.17
CA GLU A 96 -5.89 -2.95 8.42
C GLU A 96 -7.14 -3.73 8.81
N TYR A 97 -8.03 -3.98 7.84
CA TYR A 97 -9.22 -4.78 8.08
C TYR A 97 -8.89 -6.23 8.45
N ALA A 98 -7.88 -6.84 7.79
CA ALA A 98 -7.44 -8.20 8.10
C ALA A 98 -6.84 -8.33 9.50
N LYS A 99 -6.18 -7.30 10.01
CA LYS A 99 -5.68 -7.26 11.40
C LYS A 99 -6.81 -7.19 12.43
N GLU A 100 -7.88 -6.46 12.12
CA GLU A 100 -9.07 -6.35 12.98
C GLU A 100 -9.92 -7.63 12.94
N ASN A 101 -9.91 -8.34 11.81
CA ASN A 101 -10.78 -9.49 11.55
C ASN A 101 -9.97 -10.68 11.00
N PRO A 102 -9.54 -11.64 11.84
CA PRO A 102 -8.75 -12.81 11.41
C PRO A 102 -9.50 -13.76 10.47
N ILE A 103 -10.82 -13.61 10.36
CA ILE A 103 -11.69 -14.36 9.44
C ILE A 103 -11.43 -14.01 7.98
N PHE A 104 -10.88 -12.80 7.73
CA PHE A 104 -10.54 -12.31 6.41
C PHE A 104 -9.08 -12.60 6.09
N SER A 105 -8.83 -13.32 5.01
CA SER A 105 -7.48 -13.66 4.56
C SER A 105 -7.27 -13.34 3.09
N PHE A 106 -6.08 -12.88 2.76
CA PHE A 106 -5.69 -12.68 1.37
C PHE A 106 -5.34 -14.01 0.70
N LYS A 107 -5.57 -14.10 -0.59
CA LYS A 107 -5.08 -15.21 -1.42
C LYS A 107 -3.87 -14.78 -2.24
N CYS A 108 -4.06 -13.83 -3.10
CA CYS A 108 -3.06 -13.29 -4.02
C CYS A 108 -3.58 -11.96 -4.59
N GLY A 109 -2.71 -11.21 -5.23
CA GLY A 109 -3.08 -9.99 -5.94
C GLY A 109 -2.28 -9.83 -7.22
N VAL A 110 -2.75 -8.94 -8.09
CA VAL A 110 -1.99 -8.40 -9.22
C VAL A 110 -1.92 -6.90 -9.06
N VAL A 111 -0.75 -6.35 -9.14
CA VAL A 111 -0.52 -4.91 -9.17
C VAL A 111 0.39 -4.60 -10.35
N GLU A 112 -0.08 -3.73 -11.24
CA GLU A 112 0.65 -3.34 -12.46
C GLU A 112 1.14 -4.53 -13.30
N GLY A 113 0.31 -5.58 -13.39
CA GLY A 113 0.65 -6.79 -14.14
C GLY A 113 1.58 -7.79 -13.44
N ARG A 114 2.02 -7.51 -12.21
CA ARG A 114 2.84 -8.43 -11.42
C ARG A 114 1.99 -9.17 -10.40
N VAL A 115 2.15 -10.48 -10.35
CA VAL A 115 1.51 -11.32 -9.32
C VAL A 115 2.22 -11.09 -8.00
N ILE A 116 1.45 -10.77 -6.97
CA ILE A 116 1.92 -10.46 -5.64
C ILE A 116 1.47 -11.52 -4.67
N SER A 117 2.41 -12.03 -3.87
CA SER A 117 2.16 -12.99 -2.80
C SER A 117 1.63 -12.32 -1.52
N LEU A 118 1.22 -13.13 -0.53
CA LEU A 118 0.79 -12.62 0.79
C LEU A 118 1.87 -11.79 1.49
N ALA A 119 3.14 -12.20 1.39
CA ALA A 119 4.26 -11.49 2.01
C ALA A 119 4.45 -10.11 1.38
N ASP A 120 4.33 -10.03 0.05
CA ASP A 120 4.48 -8.79 -0.69
C ASP A 120 3.32 -7.82 -0.45
N LEU A 121 2.08 -8.32 -0.28
CA LEU A 121 0.92 -7.50 0.10
C LEU A 121 1.11 -6.84 1.47
N ASN A 122 1.65 -7.57 2.45
CA ASN A 122 1.99 -7.00 3.75
C ASN A 122 3.08 -5.94 3.63
N SER A 123 4.08 -6.16 2.80
CA SER A 123 5.13 -5.17 2.52
C SER A 123 4.57 -3.93 1.83
N LEU A 124 3.66 -4.08 0.86
CA LEU A 124 2.96 -2.95 0.23
C LEU A 124 2.15 -2.14 1.24
N ALA A 125 1.51 -2.79 2.21
CA ALA A 125 0.74 -2.11 3.24
C ALA A 125 1.62 -1.27 4.19
N THR A 126 2.90 -1.58 4.34
CA THR A 126 3.86 -0.77 5.14
C THR A 126 4.44 0.40 4.37
N LEU A 127 4.31 0.45 3.03
CA LEU A 127 4.81 1.56 2.23
C LEU A 127 4.05 2.86 2.55
N PRO A 128 4.71 4.01 2.58
CA PRO A 128 4.06 5.31 2.69
C PRO A 128 3.19 5.60 1.44
N SER A 129 2.37 6.66 1.51
CA SER A 129 1.54 7.06 0.35
C SER A 129 2.41 7.45 -0.86
N LYS A 130 1.81 7.43 -2.07
CA LYS A 130 2.49 7.81 -3.31
C LYS A 130 3.17 9.17 -3.21
N GLU A 131 2.52 10.15 -2.61
CA GLU A 131 3.06 11.50 -2.42
C GLU A 131 4.29 11.51 -1.49
N GLN A 132 4.23 10.73 -0.41
CA GLN A 132 5.35 10.58 0.53
C GLN A 132 6.53 9.83 -0.10
N LEU A 133 6.28 8.86 -0.99
CA LEU A 133 7.33 8.19 -1.76
C LEU A 133 8.02 9.15 -2.71
N LEU A 134 7.25 9.95 -3.45
CA LEU A 134 7.79 10.99 -4.33
C LEU A 134 8.61 12.03 -3.55
N SER A 135 8.11 12.46 -2.40
CA SER A 135 8.84 13.37 -1.49
C SER A 135 10.17 12.77 -1.03
N LYS A 136 10.21 11.49 -0.66
CA LYS A 136 11.45 10.79 -0.29
C LYS A 136 12.44 10.71 -1.45
N VAL A 137 11.97 10.45 -2.67
CA VAL A 137 12.82 10.41 -3.85
C VAL A 137 13.44 11.79 -4.12
N LEU A 138 12.64 12.86 -4.07
CA LEU A 138 13.14 14.23 -4.22
C LEU A 138 14.14 14.60 -3.11
N PHE A 139 13.89 14.19 -1.87
CA PHE A 139 14.82 14.38 -0.76
C PHE A 139 16.15 13.66 -1.01
N LEU A 140 16.12 12.42 -1.54
CA LEU A 140 17.33 11.67 -1.87
C LEU A 140 18.17 12.36 -2.95
N PHE A 141 17.54 12.98 -3.95
CA PHE A 141 18.26 13.76 -4.98
C PHE A 141 18.91 15.02 -4.40
N ASN A 142 18.27 15.70 -3.45
CA ASN A 142 18.82 16.89 -2.80
C ASN A 142 19.80 16.57 -1.65
N SER A 143 19.79 15.35 -1.12
CA SER A 143 20.60 14.95 0.03
C SER A 143 22.11 15.13 -0.16
N PRO A 144 22.75 14.82 -1.33
CA PRO A 144 24.17 15.06 -1.51
C PRO A 144 24.57 16.53 -1.39
N ALA A 145 23.81 17.43 -2.03
CA ALA A 145 24.06 18.87 -1.96
C ALA A 145 23.90 19.40 -0.54
N GLN A 146 22.85 18.98 0.15
CA GLN A 146 22.60 19.35 1.54
C GLN A 146 23.67 18.85 2.49
N ARG A 147 24.19 17.62 2.29
CA ARG A 147 25.31 17.10 3.09
C ARG A 147 26.60 17.90 2.92
N VAL A 148 26.95 18.26 1.68
CA VAL A 148 28.12 19.12 1.41
C VAL A 148 27.96 20.47 2.09
N ALA A 149 26.81 21.12 1.92
CA ALA A 149 26.55 22.41 2.57
C ALA A 149 26.59 22.32 4.10
N SER A 150 26.03 21.25 4.70
CA SER A 150 26.04 21.05 6.14
C SER A 150 27.43 20.72 6.70
N THR A 151 28.28 19.98 5.95
CA THR A 151 29.66 19.74 6.39
C THR A 151 30.50 21.01 6.35
N LEU A 152 30.36 21.87 5.35
CA LEU A 152 31.04 23.15 5.28
C LEU A 152 30.60 24.10 6.37
N SER A 153 29.31 24.19 6.65
CA SER A 153 28.76 25.05 7.74
C SER A 153 28.93 24.44 9.13
N GLY A 154 29.10 23.12 9.22
CA GLY A 154 29.17 22.37 10.47
C GLY A 154 30.41 22.72 11.28
N VAL A 155 31.57 22.92 10.64
CA VAL A 155 32.82 23.28 11.30
C VAL A 155 32.68 24.64 12.01
N ALA A 156 32.17 25.65 11.33
CA ALA A 156 31.95 26.97 11.90
C ALA A 156 30.92 26.97 13.05
N ARG A 157 29.84 26.20 12.87
CA ARG A 157 28.78 26.03 13.90
C ARG A 157 29.32 25.32 15.15
N ASN A 158 30.09 24.24 14.97
CA ASN A 158 30.68 23.51 16.11
C ASN A 158 31.65 24.37 16.90
N LEU A 159 32.48 25.18 16.23
CA LEU A 159 33.36 26.14 16.86
C LEU A 159 32.57 27.18 17.69
N ALA A 160 31.54 27.76 17.08
CA ALA A 160 30.68 28.71 17.79
C ALA A 160 29.96 28.08 19.01
N CYS A 161 29.51 26.81 18.88
CA CYS A 161 28.92 26.07 20.00
C CYS A 161 29.92 25.88 21.16
N VAL A 162 31.16 25.45 20.84
CA VAL A 162 32.19 25.20 21.83
C VAL A 162 32.55 26.53 22.55
N ILE A 163 32.73 27.64 21.81
CA ILE A 163 33.00 28.96 22.39
C ILE A 163 31.83 29.38 23.27
N SER A 164 30.58 29.22 22.81
CA SER A 164 29.42 29.61 23.61
C SER A 164 29.25 28.79 24.89
N GLN A 165 29.60 27.49 24.85
CA GLN A 165 29.62 26.64 26.04
C GLN A 165 30.74 27.04 27.00
N ALA A 166 31.96 27.30 26.49
CA ALA A 166 33.09 27.73 27.32
C ALA A 166 32.82 29.08 28.03
N VAL A 167 32.12 30.01 27.37
CA VAL A 167 31.68 31.27 27.96
C VAL A 167 30.61 31.02 29.04
N LYS A 168 29.65 30.13 28.82
CA LYS A 168 28.62 29.78 29.81
C LYS A 168 29.19 29.10 31.05
N GLU A 169 30.22 28.29 30.88
CA GLU A 169 30.91 27.59 31.98
C GLU A 169 32.02 28.41 32.63
N ASN A 170 32.19 29.68 32.27
CA ASN A 170 33.22 30.63 32.77
C ASN A 170 34.67 30.07 32.75
N LYS A 171 34.95 29.07 31.90
CA LYS A 171 36.27 28.43 31.82
C LYS A 171 37.38 29.35 31.32
N PHE A 172 37.03 30.49 30.73
CA PHE A 172 38.01 31.50 30.30
C PHE A 172 38.47 32.43 31.46
N GLN A 173 37.81 32.39 32.61
CA GLN A 173 38.22 33.23 33.75
C GLN A 173 39.30 32.58 34.64
N GLU A 174 39.42 31.23 34.62
CA GLU A 174 40.44 30.54 35.43
C GLU A 174 41.86 30.60 34.86
N THR A 175 42.03 30.85 33.57
CA THR A 175 43.38 30.92 32.95
C THR A 175 44.02 32.31 32.99
N ALA A 176 43.33 33.33 33.48
CA ALA A 176 43.87 34.72 33.58
C ALA A 176 44.51 35.05 34.95
N HIS A 177 44.52 34.11 35.90
CA HIS A 177 45.03 34.26 37.24
C HIS A 177 46.13 33.25 37.65
N SER A 178 46.85 32.68 36.64
CA SER A 178 48.04 31.84 36.91
C SER A 178 49.27 32.49 36.33
#